data_8847081228bf33c9dfa1c60178fddad9
#
_entry.id   8847081228bf33c9dfa1c60178fddad9
#
_cell.length_a   1.000
_cell.length_b   1.000
_cell.length_c   1.000
_cell.angle_alpha   90.00
_cell.angle_beta   90.00
_cell.angle_gamma   90.00
#
_symmetry.space_group_name_H-M   'P 1'
#
loop_
_entity.id
_entity.type
_entity.pdbx_description
1 polymer ?
#
loop_
_entity_poly.entity_id
_entity_poly.type
_entity_poly.pdbx_seq_one_letter_code
_entity_poly.pdbx_strand_id
1 'polypeptide(L)'
;MSCSYRLSIGLESAVSRLASVGLFGQIASFALFGFLWWLFDNHIWRFCPFAKLHGVPNLNGTWNGSGCSSFKGSNGDPVEYEMALEITQTFTKMSCVSHFASSESEADMIGLIGCKDGDGRYCLEFSYGNVAGESSLKVDTWQDKHEGFNVIVCEGEHMNGRYFTNRIPATRGTFSLGKRMKEE
;
A
#
# COMPACT_ATOMS: atom_id res chain seq x y z
N MET A 1 11.47 34.94 61.59
CA MET A 1 10.49 34.36 60.61
C MET A 1 10.87 34.49 59.13
N SER A 2 12.02 35.04 58.76
CA SER A 2 12.33 35.33 57.33
C SER A 2 13.17 34.26 56.62
N CYS A 3 13.84 33.35 57.33
CA CYS A 3 14.76 32.40 56.69
C CYS A 3 14.09 31.16 56.16
N SER A 4 13.02 30.67 56.81
CA SER A 4 12.28 29.47 56.37
C SER A 4 11.46 29.69 55.10
N TYR A 5 10.99 30.88 54.86
CA TYR A 5 10.18 31.24 53.69
C TYR A 5 11.00 31.29 52.38
N ARG A 6 12.29 31.71 52.49
CA ARG A 6 13.17 31.74 51.32
C ARG A 6 13.66 30.37 50.90
N LEU A 7 13.78 29.42 51.84
CA LEU A 7 14.19 28.05 51.54
C LEU A 7 13.07 27.29 50.78
N SER A 8 11.80 27.49 51.17
CA SER A 8 10.67 26.83 50.50
C SER A 8 10.47 27.29 49.05
N ILE A 9 10.60 28.59 48.78
CA ILE A 9 10.51 29.17 47.44
C ILE A 9 11.65 28.65 46.53
N GLY A 10 12.85 28.50 47.07
CA GLY A 10 14.00 27.93 46.34
C GLY A 10 13.81 26.46 45.97
N LEU A 11 13.20 25.66 46.86
CA LEU A 11 12.97 24.26 46.65
C LEU A 11 11.85 24.03 45.61
N GLU A 12 10.75 24.78 45.68
CA GLU A 12 9.65 24.72 44.71
C GLU A 12 10.11 25.12 43.32
N SER A 13 10.95 26.16 43.20
CA SER A 13 11.49 26.54 41.88
C SER A 13 12.48 25.51 41.31
N ALA A 14 13.26 24.84 42.16
CA ALA A 14 14.14 23.75 41.71
C ALA A 14 13.37 22.51 41.28
N VAL A 15 12.34 22.11 42.02
CA VAL A 15 11.46 20.98 41.69
C VAL A 15 10.70 21.24 40.39
N SER A 16 10.15 22.44 40.18
CA SER A 16 9.46 22.80 38.95
C SER A 16 10.40 22.80 37.73
N ARG A 17 11.64 23.24 37.88
CA ARG A 17 12.64 23.17 36.80
C ARG A 17 13.06 21.73 36.49
N LEU A 18 13.25 20.89 37.49
CA LEU A 18 13.55 19.47 37.29
C LEU A 18 12.39 18.74 36.62
N ALA A 19 11.14 19.03 37.02
CA ALA A 19 9.96 18.48 36.40
C ALA A 19 9.82 18.93 34.93
N SER A 20 10.08 20.21 34.63
CA SER A 20 10.04 20.69 33.24
C SER A 20 11.13 20.06 32.36
N VAL A 21 12.36 19.93 32.86
CA VAL A 21 13.47 19.26 32.14
C VAL A 21 13.10 17.78 31.87
N GLY A 22 12.53 17.09 32.87
CA GLY A 22 12.06 15.70 32.70
C GLY A 22 10.97 15.59 31.64
N LEU A 23 9.99 16.50 31.65
CA LEU A 23 8.91 16.50 30.65
C LEU A 23 9.42 16.81 29.24
N PHE A 24 10.30 17.79 29.07
CA PHE A 24 10.96 18.12 27.82
C PHE A 24 11.79 16.94 27.28
N GLY A 25 12.53 16.25 28.17
CA GLY A 25 13.29 15.07 27.81
C GLY A 25 12.41 13.92 27.30
N GLN A 26 11.26 13.69 27.93
CA GLN A 26 10.30 12.68 27.48
C GLN A 26 9.69 13.04 26.11
N ILE A 27 9.24 14.29 25.94
CA ILE A 27 8.68 14.76 24.65
C ILE A 27 9.74 14.63 23.54
N ALA A 28 10.98 15.05 23.80
CA ALA A 28 12.07 14.93 22.84
C ALA A 28 12.36 13.46 22.46
N SER A 29 12.29 12.52 23.42
CA SER A 29 12.47 11.09 23.15
C SER A 29 11.37 10.52 22.29
N PHE A 30 10.09 10.86 22.53
CA PHE A 30 8.99 10.45 21.70
C PHE A 30 9.06 11.05 20.29
N ALA A 31 9.44 12.32 20.17
CA ALA A 31 9.61 12.99 18.89
C ALA A 31 10.75 12.33 18.08
N LEU A 32 11.86 12.03 18.73
CA LEU A 32 12.98 11.32 18.09
C LEU A 32 12.56 9.92 17.64
N PHE A 33 11.87 9.16 18.50
CA PHE A 33 11.36 7.84 18.13
C PHE A 33 10.41 7.92 16.95
N GLY A 34 9.45 8.84 16.98
CA GLY A 34 8.49 9.05 15.88
C GLY A 34 9.18 9.41 14.56
N PHE A 35 10.21 10.27 14.61
CA PHE A 35 11.01 10.62 13.44
C PHE A 35 11.80 9.43 12.90
N LEU A 36 12.47 8.67 13.76
CA LEU A 36 13.22 7.47 13.34
C LEU A 36 12.31 6.39 12.77
N TRP A 37 11.12 6.21 13.37
CA TRP A 37 10.10 5.30 12.87
C TRP A 37 9.59 5.74 11.49
N TRP A 38 9.24 7.02 11.33
CA TRP A 38 8.82 7.58 10.05
C TRP A 38 9.91 7.40 8.98
N LEU A 39 11.15 7.67 9.34
CA LEU A 39 12.30 7.50 8.43
C LEU A 39 12.47 6.03 8.01
N PHE A 40 12.35 5.10 8.97
CA PHE A 40 12.39 3.68 8.70
C PHE A 40 11.23 3.26 7.79
N ASP A 41 10.00 3.58 8.17
CA ASP A 41 8.78 3.19 7.45
C ASP A 41 8.76 3.69 5.99
N ASN A 42 9.25 4.89 5.73
CA ASN A 42 9.18 5.47 4.40
C ASN A 42 10.43 5.21 3.54
N HIS A 43 11.60 5.06 4.13
CA HIS A 43 12.84 5.06 3.38
C HIS A 43 13.78 3.89 3.68
N ILE A 44 14.12 3.64 4.96
CA ILE A 44 15.21 2.75 5.33
C ILE A 44 14.90 1.28 5.07
N TRP A 45 13.66 0.84 5.28
CA TRP A 45 13.25 -0.56 5.20
C TRP A 45 13.61 -1.25 3.87
N ARG A 46 13.63 -0.48 2.78
CA ARG A 46 13.92 -1.01 1.43
C ARG A 46 15.40 -1.19 1.12
N PHE A 47 16.29 -0.64 1.95
CA PHE A 47 17.72 -0.76 1.75
C PHE A 47 18.27 -2.04 2.38
N CYS A 48 19.22 -2.69 1.69
CA CYS A 48 20.05 -3.75 2.25
C CYS A 48 21.00 -3.15 3.34
N PRO A 49 21.11 -3.73 4.55
CA PRO A 49 20.72 -5.09 4.97
C PRO A 49 19.29 -5.23 5.53
N PHE A 50 18.57 -4.14 5.77
CA PHE A 50 17.23 -4.18 6.39
C PHE A 50 16.24 -5.01 5.58
N ALA A 51 16.20 -4.85 4.26
CA ALA A 51 15.33 -5.63 3.38
C ALA A 51 15.53 -7.15 3.54
N LYS A 52 16.78 -7.60 3.76
CA LYS A 52 17.10 -9.00 4.02
C LYS A 52 16.65 -9.47 5.40
N LEU A 53 16.62 -8.56 6.38
CA LEU A 53 16.29 -8.90 7.78
C LEU A 53 14.80 -9.20 7.96
N HIS A 54 13.94 -8.38 7.35
CA HIS A 54 12.48 -8.54 7.52
C HIS A 54 11.79 -9.32 6.39
N GLY A 55 12.47 -9.53 5.26
CA GLY A 55 11.95 -10.34 4.15
C GLY A 55 10.74 -9.74 3.41
N VAL A 56 10.39 -8.47 3.62
CA VAL A 56 9.27 -7.81 2.91
C VAL A 56 9.77 -7.35 1.54
N PRO A 57 9.14 -7.77 0.43
CA PRO A 57 9.54 -7.35 -0.90
C PRO A 57 9.20 -5.88 -1.15
N ASN A 58 10.03 -5.19 -1.92
CA ASN A 58 9.73 -3.85 -2.38
C ASN A 58 9.00 -3.92 -3.74
N LEU A 59 7.68 -3.79 -3.69
CA LEU A 59 6.81 -3.82 -4.87
C LEU A 59 6.51 -2.42 -5.44
N ASN A 60 7.07 -1.35 -4.85
CA ASN A 60 6.85 0.02 -5.32
C ASN A 60 7.10 0.18 -6.81
N GLY A 61 6.23 0.93 -7.46
CA GLY A 61 6.37 1.34 -8.85
C GLY A 61 5.18 0.93 -9.71
N THR A 62 5.35 1.11 -11.01
CA THR A 62 4.34 0.82 -12.02
C THR A 62 4.67 -0.50 -12.71
N TRP A 63 3.67 -1.36 -12.81
CA TRP A 63 3.74 -2.68 -13.42
C TRP A 63 2.78 -2.70 -14.61
N ASN A 64 3.30 -2.89 -15.81
CA ASN A 64 2.53 -2.84 -17.04
C ASN A 64 2.39 -4.24 -17.66
N GLY A 65 1.26 -4.48 -18.29
CA GLY A 65 1.05 -5.72 -19.01
C GLY A 65 -0.37 -5.87 -19.53
N SER A 66 -0.75 -7.10 -19.80
CA SER A 66 -2.03 -7.42 -20.41
C SER A 66 -2.72 -8.57 -19.69
N GLY A 67 -4.00 -8.67 -19.92
CA GLY A 67 -4.83 -9.74 -19.38
C GLY A 67 -5.92 -10.16 -20.35
N CYS A 68 -6.56 -11.28 -19.99
CA CYS A 68 -7.69 -11.83 -20.71
C CYS A 68 -8.86 -12.02 -19.75
N SER A 69 -10.03 -11.53 -20.14
CA SER A 69 -11.28 -11.60 -19.38
C SER A 69 -12.21 -12.66 -19.93
N SER A 70 -12.94 -13.35 -19.06
CA SER A 70 -14.06 -14.20 -19.48
C SER A 70 -15.25 -13.41 -20.02
N PHE A 71 -15.23 -12.08 -19.90
CA PHE A 71 -16.22 -11.23 -20.57
C PHE A 71 -16.08 -11.39 -22.08
N LYS A 72 -17.21 -11.59 -22.75
CA LYS A 72 -17.24 -11.77 -24.20
C LYS A 72 -17.52 -10.45 -24.89
N GLY A 73 -16.66 -10.10 -25.83
CA GLY A 73 -16.86 -8.97 -26.71
C GLY A 73 -18.04 -9.18 -27.68
N SER A 74 -18.30 -8.21 -28.53
CA SER A 74 -19.38 -8.24 -29.54
C SER A 74 -19.24 -9.39 -30.55
N ASN A 75 -18.01 -9.88 -30.75
CA ASN A 75 -17.69 -11.04 -31.60
C ASN A 75 -17.85 -12.40 -30.90
N GLY A 76 -18.17 -12.41 -29.60
CA GLY A 76 -18.30 -13.62 -28.78
C GLY A 76 -17.00 -14.17 -28.20
N ASP A 77 -15.85 -13.56 -28.50
CA ASP A 77 -14.54 -13.95 -27.99
C ASP A 77 -14.23 -13.29 -26.63
N PRO A 78 -13.37 -13.91 -25.80
CA PRO A 78 -12.85 -13.28 -24.59
C PRO A 78 -12.17 -11.94 -24.91
N VAL A 79 -12.35 -10.95 -24.02
CA VAL A 79 -11.75 -9.63 -24.22
C VAL A 79 -10.33 -9.61 -23.64
N GLU A 80 -9.38 -9.28 -24.51
CA GLU A 80 -8.03 -8.92 -24.08
C GLU A 80 -7.97 -7.43 -23.72
N TYR A 81 -7.17 -7.10 -22.71
CA TYR A 81 -7.02 -5.72 -22.24
C TYR A 81 -5.59 -5.46 -21.79
N GLU A 82 -5.17 -4.21 -21.92
CA GLU A 82 -3.95 -3.70 -21.32
C GLU A 82 -4.26 -3.06 -19.96
N MET A 83 -3.34 -3.19 -19.01
CA MET A 83 -3.46 -2.57 -17.71
C MET A 83 -2.11 -2.15 -17.16
N ALA A 84 -2.15 -1.15 -16.28
CA ALA A 84 -1.05 -0.80 -15.40
C ALA A 84 -1.50 -0.93 -13.94
N LEU A 85 -0.65 -1.53 -13.11
CA LEU A 85 -0.84 -1.60 -11.66
C LEU A 85 0.20 -0.68 -11.01
N GLU A 86 -0.26 0.37 -10.36
CA GLU A 86 0.58 1.26 -9.58
C GLU A 86 0.55 0.84 -8.12
N ILE A 87 1.73 0.58 -7.55
CA ILE A 87 1.89 0.19 -6.15
C ILE A 87 2.70 1.26 -5.43
N THR A 88 2.11 1.83 -4.39
CA THR A 88 2.79 2.70 -3.42
C THR A 88 2.90 1.94 -2.10
N GLN A 89 4.13 1.76 -1.61
CA GLN A 89 4.40 0.94 -0.44
C GLN A 89 5.36 1.64 0.52
N THR A 90 4.99 1.68 1.80
CA THR A 90 5.90 1.87 2.93
C THR A 90 6.11 0.51 3.62
N PHE A 91 6.85 0.47 4.72
CA PHE A 91 6.99 -0.78 5.48
C PHE A 91 5.66 -1.27 6.05
N THR A 92 4.81 -0.34 6.53
CA THR A 92 3.55 -0.68 7.21
C THR A 92 2.31 -0.50 6.35
N LYS A 93 2.39 0.18 5.20
CA LYS A 93 1.23 0.50 4.36
C LYS A 93 1.49 0.17 2.90
N MET A 94 0.44 -0.20 2.21
CA MET A 94 0.44 -0.42 0.76
C MET A 94 -0.84 0.15 0.16
N SER A 95 -0.73 0.73 -1.03
CA SER A 95 -1.85 1.11 -1.89
C SER A 95 -1.62 0.53 -3.27
N CYS A 96 -2.66 0.02 -3.89
CA CYS A 96 -2.66 -0.53 -5.23
C CYS A 96 -3.76 0.14 -6.06
N VAL A 97 -3.39 0.70 -7.20
CA VAL A 97 -4.32 1.30 -8.15
C VAL A 97 -4.11 0.64 -9.51
N SER A 98 -5.18 0.07 -10.04
CA SER A 98 -5.17 -0.55 -11.37
C SER A 98 -5.77 0.40 -12.39
N HIS A 99 -5.02 0.73 -13.43
CA HIS A 99 -5.43 1.62 -14.52
C HIS A 99 -5.73 0.77 -15.76
N PHE A 100 -6.88 1.02 -16.34
CA PHE A 100 -7.34 0.44 -17.61
C PHE A 100 -7.60 1.57 -18.60
N ALA A 101 -7.80 1.27 -19.86
CA ALA A 101 -8.03 2.28 -20.91
C ALA A 101 -9.20 3.25 -20.61
N SER A 102 -10.24 2.77 -19.90
CA SER A 102 -11.49 3.53 -19.65
C SER A 102 -11.93 3.56 -18.19
N SER A 103 -11.17 2.95 -17.28
CA SER A 103 -11.56 2.85 -15.87
C SER A 103 -10.35 2.72 -14.96
N GLU A 104 -10.57 2.98 -13.68
CA GLU A 104 -9.59 2.84 -12.62
C GLU A 104 -10.20 2.03 -11.48
N SER A 105 -9.38 1.24 -10.81
CA SER A 105 -9.79 0.46 -9.64
C SER A 105 -8.79 0.67 -8.52
N GLU A 106 -9.28 1.10 -7.38
CA GLU A 106 -8.50 1.29 -6.17
C GLU A 106 -8.72 0.12 -5.21
N ALA A 107 -7.66 -0.32 -4.56
CA ALA A 107 -7.73 -1.40 -3.59
C ALA A 107 -8.28 -0.91 -2.25
N ASP A 108 -9.27 -1.63 -1.72
CA ASP A 108 -9.88 -1.35 -0.39
C ASP A 108 -9.15 -2.08 0.73
N MET A 109 -8.76 -3.34 0.50
CA MET A 109 -8.07 -4.17 1.49
C MET A 109 -6.96 -4.95 0.81
N ILE A 110 -5.75 -4.89 1.37
CA ILE A 110 -4.56 -5.48 0.77
C ILE A 110 -3.90 -6.43 1.77
N GLY A 111 -3.56 -7.63 1.30
CA GLY A 111 -2.73 -8.61 2.00
C GLY A 111 -1.49 -8.95 1.20
N LEU A 112 -0.33 -8.99 1.85
CA LEU A 112 0.93 -9.45 1.27
C LEU A 112 1.44 -10.63 2.10
N ILE A 113 1.52 -11.80 1.50
CA ILE A 113 1.83 -13.07 2.17
C ILE A 113 3.00 -13.75 1.43
N GLY A 114 4.00 -14.23 2.15
CA GLY A 114 5.02 -15.10 1.56
C GLY A 114 4.39 -16.43 1.11
N CYS A 115 4.73 -16.88 -0.11
CA CYS A 115 4.24 -18.17 -0.58
C CYS A 115 4.81 -19.31 0.27
N LYS A 116 3.99 -20.32 0.51
CA LYS A 116 4.31 -21.44 1.43
C LYS A 116 5.52 -22.26 1.01
N ASP A 117 5.89 -22.21 -0.26
CA ASP A 117 6.96 -23.05 -0.82
C ASP A 117 8.37 -22.51 -0.53
N GLY A 118 8.49 -21.36 0.13
CA GLY A 118 9.76 -20.79 0.59
C GLY A 118 10.75 -20.41 -0.53
N ASP A 119 10.28 -20.27 -1.76
CA ASP A 119 11.08 -20.00 -2.95
C ASP A 119 11.28 -18.50 -3.27
N GLY A 120 10.96 -17.63 -2.30
CA GLY A 120 11.10 -16.17 -2.46
C GLY A 120 9.95 -15.50 -3.22
N ARG A 121 8.87 -16.25 -3.54
CA ARG A 121 7.65 -15.70 -4.11
C ARG A 121 6.74 -15.13 -3.03
N TYR A 122 5.95 -14.13 -3.42
CA TYR A 122 4.96 -13.48 -2.56
C TYR A 122 3.60 -13.50 -3.25
N CYS A 123 2.56 -13.64 -2.45
CA CYS A 123 1.17 -13.54 -2.88
C CYS A 123 0.64 -12.18 -2.42
N LEU A 124 0.28 -11.34 -3.38
CA LEU A 124 -0.41 -10.07 -3.16
C LEU A 124 -1.89 -10.27 -3.43
N GLU A 125 -2.71 -10.03 -2.43
CA GLU A 125 -4.15 -10.20 -2.50
C GLU A 125 -4.85 -8.89 -2.14
N PHE A 126 -5.82 -8.45 -2.93
CA PHE A 126 -6.60 -7.27 -2.60
C PHE A 126 -8.01 -7.30 -3.19
N SER A 127 -8.96 -6.77 -2.41
CA SER A 127 -10.26 -6.37 -2.91
C SER A 127 -10.17 -4.99 -3.55
N TYR A 128 -11.02 -4.72 -4.54
CA TYR A 128 -11.06 -3.44 -5.21
C TYR A 128 -12.48 -3.03 -5.59
N GLY A 129 -12.72 -1.72 -5.57
CA GLY A 129 -13.88 -1.10 -6.20
C GLY A 129 -13.47 -0.48 -7.53
N ASN A 130 -14.20 -0.77 -8.60
CA ASN A 130 -14.02 -0.12 -9.88
C ASN A 130 -14.87 1.15 -9.93
N VAL A 131 -14.22 2.29 -10.18
CA VAL A 131 -14.87 3.56 -10.46
C VAL A 131 -14.79 3.80 -11.96
N ALA A 132 -15.96 3.85 -12.62
CA ALA A 132 -16.02 4.20 -14.02
C ALA A 132 -15.42 5.60 -14.24
N GLY A 133 -14.59 5.77 -15.27
CA GLY A 133 -14.00 7.07 -15.63
C GLY A 133 -15.08 8.11 -15.94
N GLU A 134 -14.73 9.39 -15.85
CA GLU A 134 -15.65 10.53 -16.04
C GLU A 134 -16.45 10.48 -17.37
N SER A 135 -15.91 9.81 -18.39
CA SER A 135 -16.58 9.64 -19.68
C SER A 135 -17.79 8.68 -19.65
N SER A 136 -17.89 7.82 -18.63
CA SER A 136 -18.98 6.86 -18.47
C SER A 136 -20.06 7.32 -17.48
N LEU A 137 -19.92 8.50 -16.85
CA LEU A 137 -20.89 9.08 -15.91
C LEU A 137 -22.28 9.36 -16.52
N LYS A 138 -22.46 9.16 -17.82
CA LYS A 138 -23.74 9.42 -18.49
C LYS A 138 -24.77 8.31 -18.38
N VAL A 139 -24.41 7.13 -17.88
CA VAL A 139 -25.34 6.02 -17.70
C VAL A 139 -25.13 5.45 -16.31
N ASP A 140 -26.01 5.82 -15.40
CA ASP A 140 -26.05 5.35 -14.01
C ASP A 140 -26.58 3.89 -13.95
N THR A 141 -25.82 2.98 -14.55
CA THR A 141 -26.14 1.56 -14.52
C THR A 141 -25.25 0.86 -13.51
N TRP A 142 -25.86 -0.01 -12.71
CA TRP A 142 -25.17 -0.90 -11.75
C TRP A 142 -24.04 -1.73 -12.40
N GLN A 143 -23.97 -1.78 -13.73
CA GLN A 143 -22.96 -2.49 -14.49
C GLN A 143 -21.62 -1.79 -14.53
N ASP A 144 -21.60 -0.47 -14.29
CA ASP A 144 -20.37 0.35 -14.36
C ASP A 144 -19.62 0.41 -13.02
N LYS A 145 -20.30 0.08 -11.91
CA LYS A 145 -19.69 -0.06 -10.59
C LYS A 145 -19.67 -1.53 -10.20
N HIS A 146 -18.52 -2.09 -10.01
CA HIS A 146 -18.38 -3.46 -9.55
C HIS A 146 -17.19 -3.57 -8.60
N GLU A 147 -17.30 -4.53 -7.73
CA GLU A 147 -16.24 -4.93 -6.83
C GLU A 147 -15.60 -6.22 -7.34
N GLY A 148 -14.36 -6.43 -6.96
CA GLY A 148 -13.64 -7.62 -7.31
C GLY A 148 -12.54 -7.96 -6.33
N PHE A 149 -11.86 -9.05 -6.62
CA PHE A 149 -10.74 -9.54 -5.82
C PHE A 149 -9.63 -10.01 -6.74
N ASN A 150 -8.41 -9.59 -6.45
CA ASN A 150 -7.19 -9.98 -7.14
C ASN A 150 -6.36 -10.92 -6.28
N VAL A 151 -5.78 -11.93 -6.91
CA VAL A 151 -4.73 -12.78 -6.35
C VAL A 151 -3.56 -12.76 -7.31
N ILE A 152 -2.44 -12.24 -6.86
CA ILE A 152 -1.25 -11.99 -7.69
C ILE A 152 -0.05 -12.71 -7.07
N VAL A 153 0.62 -13.53 -7.85
CA VAL A 153 1.92 -14.11 -7.48
C VAL A 153 3.02 -13.21 -8.02
N CYS A 154 3.84 -12.69 -7.11
CA CYS A 154 4.97 -11.82 -7.41
C CYS A 154 6.26 -12.63 -7.38
N GLU A 155 7.02 -12.62 -8.48
CA GLU A 155 8.29 -13.30 -8.63
C GLU A 155 9.30 -12.37 -9.33
N GLY A 156 10.20 -11.80 -8.55
CA GLY A 156 11.18 -10.83 -9.06
C GLY A 156 10.50 -9.61 -9.69
N GLU A 157 10.72 -9.42 -11.00
CA GLU A 157 10.14 -8.31 -11.78
C GLU A 157 8.89 -8.72 -12.57
N HIS A 158 8.30 -9.85 -12.25
CA HIS A 158 7.09 -10.38 -12.89
C HIS A 158 5.97 -10.60 -11.87
N MET A 159 4.76 -10.32 -12.30
CA MET A 159 3.52 -10.59 -11.56
C MET A 159 2.54 -11.34 -12.44
N ASN A 160 2.03 -12.45 -11.94
CA ASN A 160 0.97 -13.22 -12.59
C ASN A 160 -0.26 -13.22 -11.68
N GLY A 161 -1.36 -12.70 -12.18
CA GLY A 161 -2.56 -12.50 -11.40
C GLY A 161 -3.80 -13.14 -12.02
N ARG A 162 -4.78 -13.31 -11.15
CA ARG A 162 -6.15 -13.66 -11.50
C ARG A 162 -7.11 -12.77 -10.73
N TYR A 163 -8.26 -12.48 -11.33
CA TYR A 163 -9.29 -11.67 -10.69
C TYR A 163 -10.65 -12.30 -10.80
N PHE A 164 -11.54 -11.87 -9.92
CA PHE A 164 -12.95 -12.23 -9.88
C PHE A 164 -13.77 -10.96 -9.63
N THR A 165 -14.92 -10.83 -10.22
CA THR A 165 -15.83 -9.69 -10.01
C THR A 165 -17.21 -10.16 -9.55
N ASN A 166 -17.93 -9.27 -8.88
CA ASN A 166 -19.34 -9.46 -8.51
C ASN A 166 -20.33 -9.03 -9.60
N ARG A 167 -19.88 -8.79 -10.84
CA ARG A 167 -20.76 -8.49 -11.99
C ARG A 167 -21.81 -9.57 -12.23
N ILE A 168 -22.88 -9.22 -12.92
CA ILE A 168 -23.90 -10.17 -13.36
C ILE A 168 -23.95 -10.14 -14.90
N PRO A 169 -23.47 -11.19 -15.60
CA PRO A 169 -22.81 -12.38 -15.06
C PRO A 169 -21.42 -12.07 -14.47
N ALA A 170 -21.02 -12.83 -13.46
CA ALA A 170 -19.69 -12.70 -12.83
C ALA A 170 -18.58 -12.91 -13.87
N THR A 171 -17.58 -12.05 -13.85
CA THR A 171 -16.41 -12.16 -14.73
C THR A 171 -15.18 -12.60 -13.94
N ARG A 172 -14.29 -13.28 -14.63
CA ARG A 172 -12.99 -13.70 -14.13
C ARG A 172 -11.95 -13.54 -15.23
N GLY A 173 -10.71 -13.45 -14.86
CA GLY A 173 -9.64 -13.37 -15.84
C GLY A 173 -8.27 -13.57 -15.22
N THR A 174 -7.30 -13.55 -16.08
CA THR A 174 -5.87 -13.64 -15.73
C THR A 174 -5.12 -12.48 -16.37
N PHE A 175 -4.01 -12.10 -15.77
CA PHE A 175 -3.14 -11.07 -16.31
C PHE A 175 -1.68 -11.35 -15.94
N SER A 176 -0.78 -10.80 -16.73
CA SER A 176 0.67 -10.87 -16.50
C SER A 176 1.25 -9.47 -16.64
N LEU A 177 2.04 -9.05 -15.64
CA LEU A 177 2.63 -7.73 -15.55
C LEU A 177 4.14 -7.83 -15.38
N GLY A 178 4.86 -6.91 -16.03
CA GLY A 178 6.28 -6.69 -15.83
C GLY A 178 6.54 -5.32 -15.19
N LYS A 179 7.57 -5.22 -14.38
CA LYS A 179 7.95 -3.95 -13.76
C LYS A 179 8.45 -2.98 -14.83
N ARG A 180 7.87 -1.79 -14.88
CA ARG A 180 8.35 -0.73 -15.77
C ARG A 180 9.70 -0.23 -15.28
N MET A 181 10.76 -0.47 -16.05
CA MET A 181 12.05 0.17 -15.82
C MET A 181 11.86 1.68 -16.01
N LYS A 182 12.36 2.50 -15.09
CA LYS A 182 12.47 3.94 -15.32
C LYS A 182 13.50 4.12 -16.44
N GLU A 183 13.08 4.71 -17.55
CA GLU A 183 14.04 5.24 -18.51
C GLU A 183 14.80 6.36 -17.80
N GLU A 184 16.14 6.22 -17.70
CA GLU A 184 17.05 7.24 -17.16
C GLU A 184 17.17 8.44 -18.10
#